data_88641a9b6a912020ef27ac9c3bdb162b
#
_entry.id   88641a9b6a912020ef27ac9c3bdb162b
#
_cell.length_a   1.000
_cell.length_b   1.000
_cell.length_c   1.000
_cell.angle_alpha   90.00
_cell.angle_beta   90.00
_cell.angle_gamma   90.00
#
_symmetry.space_group_name_H-M   'P 1'
#
loop_
_entity.id
_entity.type
_entity.pdbx_description
1 polymer ?
#
loop_
_entity_poly.entity_id
_entity_poly.type
_entity_poly.pdbx_seq_one_letter_code
_entity_poly.pdbx_strand_id
1 'polypeptide(L)'
;LNLLYLSKKYCQKSVFIYVSTNKVYGDLPNQLPLIEKKKRYEIKSNHSFHHGVDDKMSIDKSIHSLFGVSKISGDLLAQEYGKNLKLKTGIFRLGCITGENHAGAELHGFLSYLFKATKNNIKYKIYGYKGKQVRDNIHAKDLVSCFWNFFLKPKKGEVYNIGGGRENSCSILEAIELIEKKVKKKLNFSFIKKNRTGDHKWYITNNKKFKRHYPKWKIKYSLKKIIEEMDRNH
;
A
#
# COMPACT_ATOMS: atom_id res chain seq x y z
N LEU A 1 -20.28 4.98 8.52
CA LEU A 1 -20.97 6.18 8.98
C LEU A 1 -21.27 6.10 10.49
N ASN A 2 -21.93 5.02 10.95
CA ASN A 2 -22.38 4.87 12.34
C ASN A 2 -21.26 5.08 13.38
N LEU A 3 -20.08 4.50 13.17
CA LEU A 3 -18.93 4.69 14.07
C LEU A 3 -18.47 6.14 14.16
N LEU A 4 -18.43 6.86 13.04
CA LEU A 4 -18.08 8.30 13.03
C LEU A 4 -19.13 9.13 13.79
N TYR A 5 -20.40 8.86 13.54
CA TYR A 5 -21.50 9.50 14.28
C TYR A 5 -21.41 9.25 15.79
N LEU A 6 -21.26 7.98 16.20
CA LEU A 6 -21.15 7.61 17.62
C LEU A 6 -19.89 8.21 18.26
N SER A 7 -18.75 8.21 17.54
CA SER A 7 -17.52 8.86 18.02
C SER A 7 -17.73 10.36 18.23
N LYS A 8 -18.41 11.02 17.31
CA LYS A 8 -18.74 12.46 17.47
C LYS A 8 -19.69 12.69 18.63
N LYS A 9 -20.69 11.84 18.80
CA LYS A 9 -21.71 12.03 19.86
C LYS A 9 -21.18 11.71 21.26
N TYR A 10 -20.44 10.64 21.42
CA TYR A 10 -20.08 10.09 22.73
C TYR A 10 -18.58 10.14 23.07
N CYS A 11 -17.71 10.23 22.05
CA CYS A 11 -16.26 10.12 22.23
C CYS A 11 -15.49 11.23 21.52
N GLN A 12 -15.91 12.49 21.68
CA GLN A 12 -15.36 13.66 20.96
C GLN A 12 -13.85 13.87 21.14
N LYS A 13 -13.29 13.40 22.27
CA LYS A 13 -11.85 13.50 22.56
C LYS A 13 -11.03 12.38 21.94
N SER A 14 -11.66 11.29 21.49
CA SER A 14 -10.98 10.14 20.92
C SER A 14 -10.37 10.45 19.56
N VAL A 15 -9.35 9.67 19.19
CA VAL A 15 -8.73 9.68 17.87
C VAL A 15 -9.36 8.62 17.00
N PHE A 16 -9.85 9.01 15.83
CA PHE A 16 -10.43 8.10 14.85
C PHE A 16 -9.46 7.90 13.68
N ILE A 17 -8.95 6.70 13.52
CA ILE A 17 -8.07 6.31 12.43
C ILE A 17 -8.88 5.54 11.39
N TYR A 18 -9.04 6.13 10.19
CA TYR A 18 -9.65 5.46 9.06
C TYR A 18 -8.58 4.79 8.19
N VAL A 19 -8.61 3.46 8.16
CA VAL A 19 -7.72 2.65 7.31
C VAL A 19 -8.32 2.59 5.90
N SER A 20 -7.85 3.51 5.04
CA SER A 20 -8.17 3.62 3.63
C SER A 20 -7.17 2.81 2.78
N THR A 21 -7.18 2.98 1.47
CA THR A 21 -6.38 2.20 0.52
C THR A 21 -5.93 3.05 -0.66
N ASN A 22 -4.87 2.66 -1.35
CA ASN A 22 -4.46 3.24 -2.62
C ASN A 22 -5.49 3.01 -3.76
N LYS A 23 -6.46 2.11 -3.57
CA LYS A 23 -7.52 1.86 -4.56
C LYS A 23 -8.54 3.01 -4.68
N VAL A 24 -8.50 3.99 -3.76
CA VAL A 24 -9.26 5.23 -3.87
C VAL A 24 -8.83 6.08 -5.07
N TYR A 25 -7.64 5.86 -5.62
CA TYR A 25 -7.17 6.54 -6.85
C TYR A 25 -7.65 5.87 -8.15
N GLY A 26 -8.42 4.78 -8.04
CA GLY A 26 -8.92 4.05 -9.21
C GLY A 26 -7.79 3.60 -10.14
N ASP A 27 -7.97 3.82 -11.44
CA ASP A 27 -7.00 3.50 -12.48
C ASP A 27 -6.04 4.66 -12.86
N LEU A 28 -6.14 5.83 -12.21
CA LEU A 28 -5.25 6.97 -12.48
C LEU A 28 -3.76 6.63 -12.42
N PRO A 29 -3.27 5.76 -11.49
CA PRO A 29 -1.87 5.36 -11.52
C PRO A 29 -1.44 4.65 -12.81
N ASN A 30 -2.38 4.04 -13.57
CA ASN A 30 -2.13 3.39 -14.84
C ASN A 30 -2.06 4.37 -16.03
N GLN A 31 -2.57 5.58 -15.84
CA GLN A 31 -2.57 6.66 -16.85
C GLN A 31 -1.28 7.50 -16.78
N LEU A 32 -0.43 7.27 -15.78
CA LEU A 32 0.87 7.93 -15.68
C LEU A 32 1.79 7.52 -16.84
N PRO A 33 2.71 8.40 -17.27
CA PRO A 33 3.66 8.14 -18.36
C PRO A 33 4.75 7.15 -17.91
N LEU A 34 4.36 5.86 -17.85
CA LEU A 34 5.21 4.78 -17.39
C LEU A 34 6.12 4.27 -18.51
N ILE A 35 7.37 3.98 -18.15
CA ILE A 35 8.36 3.32 -19.01
C ILE A 35 8.43 1.85 -18.62
N GLU A 36 8.29 0.96 -19.61
CA GLU A 36 8.52 -0.46 -19.40
C GLU A 36 10.02 -0.76 -19.45
N LYS A 37 10.60 -1.14 -18.30
CA LYS A 37 11.98 -1.62 -18.19
C LYS A 37 12.04 -3.15 -18.27
N LYS A 38 13.25 -3.71 -18.22
CA LYS A 38 13.47 -5.17 -18.31
C LYS A 38 12.63 -5.97 -17.31
N LYS A 39 12.59 -5.53 -16.04
CA LYS A 39 11.93 -6.24 -14.94
C LYS A 39 10.80 -5.46 -14.25
N ARG A 40 10.60 -4.18 -14.55
CA ARG A 40 9.59 -3.35 -13.89
C ARG A 40 9.07 -2.23 -14.77
N TYR A 41 7.86 -1.75 -14.46
CA TYR A 41 7.43 -0.42 -14.88
C TYR A 41 8.06 0.65 -14.00
N GLU A 42 8.37 1.81 -14.59
CA GLU A 42 8.94 2.93 -13.85
C GLU A 42 8.45 4.25 -14.43
N ILE A 43 8.42 5.28 -13.61
CA ILE A 43 8.10 6.65 -14.03
C ILE A 43 9.37 7.46 -14.28
N LYS A 44 9.33 8.41 -15.21
CA LYS A 44 10.48 9.29 -15.50
C LYS A 44 10.94 10.05 -14.25
N SER A 45 12.24 10.26 -14.10
CA SER A 45 12.83 10.90 -12.91
C SER A 45 12.40 12.36 -12.72
N ASN A 46 12.07 13.06 -13.80
CA ASN A 46 11.58 14.45 -13.78
C ASN A 46 10.06 14.57 -13.55
N HIS A 47 9.32 13.46 -13.41
CA HIS A 47 7.88 13.50 -13.17
C HIS A 47 7.56 13.85 -11.70
N SER A 48 6.49 14.62 -11.46
CA SER A 48 6.07 15.04 -10.11
C SER A 48 5.86 13.87 -9.13
N PHE A 49 5.36 12.74 -9.63
CA PHE A 49 5.21 11.51 -8.84
C PHE A 49 6.43 10.58 -8.85
N HIS A 50 7.62 11.05 -9.26
CA HIS A 50 8.83 10.22 -9.23
C HIS A 50 9.11 9.62 -7.85
N HIS A 51 8.88 10.39 -6.80
CA HIS A 51 9.05 9.92 -5.41
C HIS A 51 7.87 9.10 -4.88
N GLY A 52 6.87 8.82 -5.71
CA GLY A 52 5.65 8.12 -5.35
C GLY A 52 4.41 9.01 -5.40
N VAL A 53 3.26 8.37 -5.39
CA VAL A 53 1.94 9.00 -5.38
C VAL A 53 1.68 9.60 -4.01
N ASP A 54 1.33 10.89 -3.98
CA ASP A 54 0.88 11.59 -2.79
C ASP A 54 -0.63 11.90 -2.84
N ASP A 55 -1.13 12.57 -1.82
CA ASP A 55 -2.55 12.92 -1.67
C ASP A 55 -3.06 14.00 -2.64
N LYS A 56 -2.19 14.53 -3.52
CA LYS A 56 -2.57 15.46 -4.61
C LYS A 56 -3.12 14.72 -5.84
N MET A 57 -2.87 13.40 -5.96
CA MET A 57 -3.50 12.63 -7.02
C MET A 57 -5.02 12.64 -6.81
N SER A 58 -5.76 12.99 -7.87
CA SER A 58 -7.23 13.01 -7.83
C SER A 58 -7.80 11.64 -7.50
N ILE A 59 -8.97 11.64 -6.86
CA ILE A 59 -9.81 10.46 -6.69
C ILE A 59 -11.01 10.49 -7.65
N ASP A 60 -11.12 11.54 -8.45
CA ASP A 60 -12.19 11.74 -9.43
C ASP A 60 -11.77 11.25 -10.81
N LYS A 61 -12.73 11.15 -11.72
CA LYS A 61 -12.54 10.91 -13.17
C LYS A 61 -11.70 9.66 -13.47
N SER A 62 -11.85 8.62 -12.65
CA SER A 62 -11.15 7.34 -12.81
C SER A 62 -12.11 6.16 -12.62
N ILE A 63 -11.75 5.03 -13.20
CA ILE A 63 -12.49 3.79 -13.02
C ILE A 63 -12.07 3.15 -11.71
N HIS A 64 -13.01 3.02 -10.79
CA HIS A 64 -12.82 2.36 -9.51
C HIS A 64 -13.41 0.95 -9.52
N SER A 65 -12.86 0.05 -8.71
CA SER A 65 -13.58 -1.16 -8.34
C SER A 65 -14.64 -0.86 -7.28
N LEU A 66 -15.62 -1.74 -7.10
CA LEU A 66 -16.60 -1.60 -6.00
C LEU A 66 -15.93 -1.47 -4.63
N PHE A 67 -14.83 -2.19 -4.41
CA PHE A 67 -13.98 -2.02 -3.23
C PHE A 67 -13.41 -0.60 -3.12
N GLY A 68 -12.89 -0.05 -4.22
CA GLY A 68 -12.36 1.31 -4.25
C GLY A 68 -13.44 2.34 -3.89
N VAL A 69 -14.62 2.23 -4.49
CA VAL A 69 -15.77 3.13 -4.20
C VAL A 69 -16.18 3.05 -2.75
N SER A 70 -16.34 1.84 -2.18
CA SER A 70 -16.71 1.68 -0.77
C SER A 70 -15.71 2.33 0.19
N LYS A 71 -14.41 2.26 -0.14
CA LYS A 71 -13.35 2.90 0.65
C LYS A 71 -13.32 4.41 0.48
N ILE A 72 -13.56 4.94 -0.74
CA ILE A 72 -13.67 6.39 -0.98
C ILE A 72 -14.80 7.00 -0.14
N SER A 73 -15.96 6.36 -0.09
CA SER A 73 -17.10 6.87 0.69
C SER A 73 -16.73 7.07 2.17
N GLY A 74 -16.07 6.08 2.78
CA GLY A 74 -15.60 6.21 4.16
C GLY A 74 -14.44 7.19 4.34
N ASP A 75 -13.54 7.28 3.35
CA ASP A 75 -12.40 8.22 3.31
C ASP A 75 -12.91 9.68 3.33
N LEU A 76 -13.86 10.02 2.45
CA LEU A 76 -14.48 11.36 2.39
C LEU A 76 -15.29 11.67 3.64
N LEU A 77 -16.08 10.73 4.15
CA LEU A 77 -16.82 10.90 5.40
C LEU A 77 -15.87 11.19 6.58
N ALA A 78 -14.78 10.43 6.70
CA ALA A 78 -13.81 10.65 7.77
C ALA A 78 -13.10 12.01 7.65
N GLN A 79 -12.82 12.48 6.42
CA GLN A 79 -12.30 13.83 6.19
C GLN A 79 -13.29 14.90 6.65
N GLU A 80 -14.57 14.76 6.27
CA GLU A 80 -15.62 15.71 6.62
C GLU A 80 -15.85 15.80 8.13
N TYR A 81 -15.91 14.65 8.82
CA TYR A 81 -15.99 14.62 10.28
C TYR A 81 -14.80 15.28 10.95
N GLY A 82 -13.61 15.19 10.34
CA GLY A 82 -12.43 15.86 10.87
C GLY A 82 -12.38 17.36 10.59
N LYS A 83 -12.58 17.75 9.34
CA LYS A 83 -12.43 19.15 8.91
C LYS A 83 -13.58 20.04 9.39
N ASN A 84 -14.81 19.60 9.17
CA ASN A 84 -16.00 20.37 9.48
C ASN A 84 -16.47 20.13 10.92
N LEU A 85 -16.63 18.86 11.33
CA LEU A 85 -17.18 18.52 12.64
C LEU A 85 -16.11 18.43 13.76
N LYS A 86 -14.84 18.71 13.44
CA LYS A 86 -13.71 18.86 14.38
C LYS A 86 -13.32 17.59 15.16
N LEU A 87 -13.79 16.41 14.73
CA LEU A 87 -13.32 15.13 15.28
C LEU A 87 -11.84 14.92 14.91
N LYS A 88 -11.06 14.28 15.78
CA LYS A 88 -9.64 13.99 15.53
C LYS A 88 -9.50 12.79 14.58
N THR A 89 -9.83 12.96 13.29
CA THR A 89 -9.75 11.89 12.29
C THR A 89 -8.46 11.94 11.50
N GLY A 90 -7.82 10.79 11.30
CA GLY A 90 -6.73 10.58 10.36
C GLY A 90 -7.10 9.54 9.31
N ILE A 91 -6.89 9.86 8.05
CA ILE A 91 -7.20 8.99 6.93
C ILE A 91 -5.90 8.47 6.32
N PHE A 92 -5.70 7.15 6.33
CA PHE A 92 -4.47 6.51 5.89
C PHE A 92 -4.73 5.67 4.64
N ARG A 93 -4.33 6.20 3.48
CA ARG A 93 -4.39 5.51 2.18
C ARG A 93 -3.16 4.62 2.05
N LEU A 94 -3.36 3.33 2.29
CA LEU A 94 -2.27 2.38 2.47
C LEU A 94 -1.86 1.70 1.16
N GLY A 95 -0.54 1.47 1.01
CA GLY A 95 0.06 0.57 0.03
C GLY A 95 -0.06 -0.90 0.45
N CYS A 96 0.88 -1.75 0.00
CA CYS A 96 0.92 -3.15 0.43
C CYS A 96 1.49 -3.27 1.84
N ILE A 97 0.66 -3.74 2.77
CA ILE A 97 1.09 -4.05 4.14
C ILE A 97 1.53 -5.50 4.15
N THR A 98 2.63 -5.79 4.83
CA THR A 98 3.17 -7.13 4.95
C THR A 98 3.89 -7.31 6.29
N GLY A 99 4.32 -8.51 6.59
CA GLY A 99 5.05 -8.85 7.81
C GLY A 99 5.05 -10.36 8.04
N GLU A 100 5.73 -10.76 9.08
CA GLU A 100 5.93 -12.16 9.46
C GLU A 100 4.61 -12.95 9.64
N ASN A 101 3.57 -12.30 10.21
CA ASN A 101 2.28 -12.92 10.50
C ASN A 101 1.24 -12.70 9.39
N HIS A 102 1.65 -12.19 8.22
CA HIS A 102 0.72 -11.94 7.15
C HIS A 102 0.39 -13.22 6.39
N ALA A 103 -0.80 -13.78 6.60
CA ALA A 103 -1.31 -14.93 5.86
C ALA A 103 -1.62 -14.53 4.40
N GLY A 104 -0.65 -14.70 3.50
CA GLY A 104 -0.81 -14.45 2.07
C GLY A 104 -1.72 -15.50 1.42
N ALA A 105 -2.64 -15.05 0.57
CA ALA A 105 -3.49 -15.88 -0.30
C ALA A 105 -3.29 -15.50 -1.77
N GLU A 106 -3.73 -16.34 -2.71
CA GLU A 106 -3.45 -16.18 -4.16
C GLU A 106 -3.79 -14.78 -4.70
N LEU A 107 -4.86 -14.16 -4.20
CA LEU A 107 -5.31 -12.85 -4.67
C LEU A 107 -5.06 -11.71 -3.67
N HIS A 108 -4.46 -12.00 -2.53
CA HIS A 108 -4.25 -11.01 -1.46
C HIS A 108 -2.91 -11.22 -0.76
N GLY A 109 -2.17 -10.12 -0.53
CA GLY A 109 -0.87 -10.19 0.14
C GLY A 109 0.22 -10.82 -0.74
N PHE A 110 0.44 -10.26 -1.94
CA PHE A 110 1.26 -10.88 -2.98
C PHE A 110 2.65 -11.33 -2.50
N LEU A 111 3.32 -10.53 -1.67
CA LEU A 111 4.69 -10.83 -1.22
C LEU A 111 4.72 -12.06 -0.29
N SER A 112 3.79 -12.13 0.67
CA SER A 112 3.68 -13.26 1.60
C SER A 112 3.22 -14.54 0.89
N TYR A 113 2.26 -14.41 -0.05
CA TYR A 113 1.84 -15.57 -0.84
C TYR A 113 2.93 -16.05 -1.80
N LEU A 114 3.68 -15.15 -2.42
CA LEU A 114 4.82 -15.48 -3.28
C LEU A 114 5.90 -16.22 -2.49
N PHE A 115 6.21 -15.76 -1.27
CA PHE A 115 7.13 -16.43 -0.37
C PHE A 115 6.66 -17.85 -0.03
N LYS A 116 5.41 -18.01 0.42
CA LYS A 116 4.79 -19.30 0.71
C LYS A 116 4.82 -20.24 -0.50
N ALA A 117 4.48 -19.73 -1.69
CA ALA A 117 4.46 -20.52 -2.92
C ALA A 117 5.85 -21.03 -3.29
N THR A 118 6.90 -20.18 -3.16
CA THR A 118 8.28 -20.58 -3.42
C THR A 118 8.76 -21.63 -2.42
N LYS A 119 8.49 -21.43 -1.13
CA LYS A 119 8.95 -22.35 -0.07
C LYS A 119 8.31 -23.73 -0.20
N ASN A 120 7.02 -23.78 -0.51
CA ASN A 120 6.20 -24.99 -0.52
C ASN A 120 5.99 -25.58 -1.93
N ASN A 121 6.70 -25.09 -2.95
CA ASN A 121 6.59 -25.52 -4.35
C ASN A 121 5.15 -25.43 -4.91
N ILE A 122 4.40 -24.40 -4.51
CA ILE A 122 3.04 -24.15 -4.99
C ILE A 122 3.13 -23.40 -6.31
N LYS A 123 2.37 -23.82 -7.33
CA LYS A 123 2.32 -23.13 -8.63
C LYS A 123 1.71 -21.73 -8.45
N TYR A 124 2.49 -20.70 -8.82
CA TYR A 124 2.09 -19.30 -8.71
C TYR A 124 1.57 -18.76 -10.05
N LYS A 125 0.46 -18.02 -10.04
CA LYS A 125 -0.09 -17.38 -11.23
C LYS A 125 0.24 -15.89 -11.23
N ILE A 126 0.96 -15.42 -12.24
CA ILE A 126 1.27 -14.00 -12.44
C ILE A 126 0.21 -13.41 -13.36
N TYR A 127 -0.65 -12.55 -12.82
CA TYR A 127 -1.75 -11.92 -13.56
C TYR A 127 -1.29 -10.63 -14.22
N GLY A 128 -1.39 -10.56 -15.53
CA GLY A 128 -1.15 -9.37 -16.35
C GLY A 128 0.27 -8.79 -16.26
N TYR A 129 0.51 -7.78 -17.05
CA TYR A 129 1.70 -6.92 -17.04
C TYR A 129 3.05 -7.66 -17.10
N LYS A 130 3.06 -8.93 -17.48
CA LYS A 130 4.26 -9.82 -17.56
C LYS A 130 5.06 -9.86 -16.23
N GLY A 131 4.40 -9.66 -15.09
CA GLY A 131 5.05 -9.63 -13.78
C GLY A 131 5.86 -8.34 -13.48
N LYS A 132 5.77 -7.34 -14.36
CA LYS A 132 6.52 -6.07 -14.23
C LYS A 132 5.80 -5.00 -13.40
N GLN A 133 4.59 -5.28 -12.91
CA GLN A 133 3.85 -4.37 -12.06
C GLN A 133 4.55 -4.12 -10.73
N VAL A 134 4.64 -2.84 -10.33
CA VAL A 134 5.40 -2.39 -9.17
C VAL A 134 4.50 -2.04 -8.00
N ARG A 135 4.87 -2.47 -6.82
CA ARG A 135 4.26 -2.11 -5.52
C ARG A 135 5.35 -1.79 -4.50
N ASP A 136 5.04 -0.91 -3.58
CA ASP A 136 5.84 -0.72 -2.39
C ASP A 136 5.22 -1.48 -1.20
N ASN A 137 6.09 -1.96 -0.33
CA ASN A 137 5.72 -2.84 0.79
C ASN A 137 6.14 -2.19 2.11
N ILE A 138 5.19 -2.04 3.02
CA ILE A 138 5.45 -1.56 4.37
C ILE A 138 5.26 -2.68 5.38
N HIS A 139 6.18 -2.77 6.33
CA HIS A 139 6.04 -3.71 7.44
C HIS A 139 4.93 -3.27 8.39
N ALA A 140 4.14 -4.21 8.91
CA ALA A 140 3.05 -3.93 9.84
C ALA A 140 3.51 -3.15 11.09
N LYS A 141 4.69 -3.45 11.64
CA LYS A 141 5.27 -2.72 12.78
C LYS A 141 5.57 -1.25 12.46
N ASP A 142 6.01 -0.94 11.24
CA ASP A 142 6.23 0.45 10.80
C ASP A 142 4.90 1.18 10.63
N LEU A 143 3.85 0.49 10.15
CA LEU A 143 2.51 1.07 10.05
C LEU A 143 1.89 1.31 11.44
N VAL A 144 2.01 0.38 12.37
CA VAL A 144 1.54 0.58 13.75
C VAL A 144 2.26 1.76 14.40
N SER A 145 3.58 1.87 14.18
CA SER A 145 4.36 3.05 14.63
C SER A 145 3.85 4.35 14.00
N CYS A 146 3.40 4.33 12.73
CA CYS A 146 2.76 5.46 12.08
C CYS A 146 1.46 5.86 12.80
N PHE A 147 0.55 4.90 13.06
CA PHE A 147 -0.69 5.14 13.79
C PHE A 147 -0.45 5.66 15.19
N TRP A 148 0.54 5.14 15.90
CA TRP A 148 0.94 5.60 17.23
C TRP A 148 1.40 7.07 17.23
N ASN A 149 2.25 7.46 16.27
CA ASN A 149 2.67 8.86 16.13
C ASN A 149 1.48 9.79 15.85
N PHE A 150 0.52 9.36 15.03
CA PHE A 150 -0.71 10.12 14.78
C PHE A 150 -1.58 10.20 16.04
N PHE A 151 -1.75 9.09 16.77
CA PHE A 151 -2.52 9.04 18.02
C PHE A 151 -1.99 10.02 19.07
N LEU A 152 -0.66 10.09 19.24
CA LEU A 152 -0.05 11.01 20.21
C LEU A 152 -0.23 12.48 19.85
N LYS A 153 -0.28 12.82 18.56
CA LYS A 153 -0.43 14.21 18.08
C LYS A 153 -1.38 14.28 16.89
N PRO A 154 -2.68 14.03 17.10
CA PRO A 154 -3.63 13.93 16.00
C PRO A 154 -3.87 15.26 15.30
N LYS A 155 -4.05 15.20 13.99
CA LYS A 155 -4.54 16.31 13.17
C LYS A 155 -5.96 16.00 12.69
N LYS A 156 -6.78 17.03 12.48
CA LYS A 156 -8.20 16.86 12.15
C LYS A 156 -8.41 16.75 10.64
N GLY A 157 -8.94 15.62 10.17
CA GLY A 157 -9.31 15.40 8.78
C GLY A 157 -8.13 15.28 7.80
N GLU A 158 -6.95 14.94 8.29
CA GLU A 158 -5.75 14.83 7.45
C GLU A 158 -5.64 13.50 6.73
N VAL A 159 -5.32 13.58 5.44
CA VAL A 159 -5.10 12.42 4.58
C VAL A 159 -3.60 12.17 4.43
N TYR A 160 -3.19 10.92 4.60
CA TYR A 160 -1.82 10.47 4.42
C TYR A 160 -1.76 9.24 3.51
N ASN A 161 -0.90 9.29 2.51
CA ASN A 161 -0.48 8.09 1.81
C ASN A 161 0.65 7.45 2.61
N ILE A 162 0.49 6.18 2.99
CA ILE A 162 1.48 5.44 3.78
C ILE A 162 1.80 4.10 3.13
N GLY A 163 3.07 3.86 2.92
CA GLY A 163 3.60 2.63 2.32
C GLY A 163 5.11 2.52 2.50
N GLY A 164 5.72 1.57 1.84
CA GLY A 164 7.17 1.33 1.92
C GLY A 164 8.01 2.36 1.18
N GLY A 165 7.41 3.12 0.27
CA GLY A 165 8.11 4.07 -0.56
C GLY A 165 9.00 3.42 -1.62
N ARG A 166 9.79 4.24 -2.30
CA ARG A 166 10.62 3.79 -3.43
C ARG A 166 11.64 2.72 -3.04
N GLU A 167 12.25 2.84 -1.89
CA GLU A 167 13.29 1.91 -1.39
C GLU A 167 12.74 0.51 -1.10
N ASN A 168 11.47 0.41 -0.68
CA ASN A 168 10.78 -0.84 -0.43
C ASN A 168 9.84 -1.26 -1.56
N SER A 169 10.06 -0.72 -2.78
CA SER A 169 9.28 -1.09 -3.95
C SER A 169 9.93 -2.22 -4.75
N CYS A 170 9.12 -3.13 -5.24
CA CYS A 170 9.56 -4.16 -6.17
C CYS A 170 8.46 -4.49 -7.18
N SER A 171 8.86 -5.01 -8.33
CA SER A 171 7.95 -5.72 -9.23
C SER A 171 7.75 -7.16 -8.77
N ILE A 172 6.81 -7.88 -9.38
CA ILE A 172 6.65 -9.33 -9.12
C ILE A 172 7.93 -10.08 -9.52
N LEU A 173 8.54 -9.75 -10.67
CA LEU A 173 9.79 -10.39 -11.13
C LEU A 173 10.95 -10.13 -10.16
N GLU A 174 11.10 -8.89 -9.69
CA GLU A 174 12.13 -8.54 -8.71
C GLU A 174 11.90 -9.25 -7.36
N ALA A 175 10.63 -9.34 -6.93
CA ALA A 175 10.28 -10.08 -5.70
C ALA A 175 10.59 -11.57 -5.81
N ILE A 176 10.32 -12.20 -6.97
CA ILE A 176 10.67 -13.60 -7.24
C ILE A 176 12.18 -13.80 -7.04
N GLU A 177 13.00 -12.99 -7.67
CA GLU A 177 14.47 -13.10 -7.56
C GLU A 177 14.97 -12.97 -6.12
N LEU A 178 14.43 -12.00 -5.39
CA LEU A 178 14.81 -11.80 -3.98
C LEU A 178 14.42 -13.00 -3.11
N ILE A 179 13.21 -13.55 -3.31
CA ILE A 179 12.71 -14.68 -2.54
C ILE A 179 13.44 -15.98 -2.93
N GLU A 180 13.63 -16.26 -4.22
CA GLU A 180 14.38 -17.43 -4.68
C GLU A 180 15.81 -17.47 -4.12
N LYS A 181 16.48 -16.30 -4.12
CA LYS A 181 17.81 -16.14 -3.53
C LYS A 181 17.81 -16.45 -2.03
N LYS A 182 16.74 -16.04 -1.31
CA LYS A 182 16.63 -16.25 0.14
C LYS A 182 16.25 -17.68 0.47
N VAL A 183 15.26 -18.25 -0.19
CA VAL A 183 14.73 -19.60 0.08
C VAL A 183 15.62 -20.69 -0.55
N LYS A 184 16.50 -20.32 -1.50
CA LYS A 184 17.33 -21.25 -2.30
C LYS A 184 16.51 -22.28 -3.09
N LYS A 185 15.29 -21.92 -3.51
CA LYS A 185 14.38 -22.71 -4.35
C LYS A 185 13.88 -21.85 -5.49
N LYS A 186 13.58 -22.48 -6.63
CA LYS A 186 12.95 -21.84 -7.78
C LYS A 186 11.44 -21.85 -7.64
N LEU A 187 10.79 -20.73 -8.00
CA LEU A 187 9.35 -20.63 -8.04
C LEU A 187 8.81 -21.29 -9.32
N ASN A 188 7.85 -22.18 -9.16
CA ASN A 188 7.04 -22.66 -10.28
C ASN A 188 5.93 -21.65 -10.56
N PHE A 189 5.96 -20.98 -11.73
CA PHE A 189 4.93 -19.98 -12.06
C PHE A 189 4.51 -20.02 -13.52
N SER A 190 3.33 -19.45 -13.79
CA SER A 190 2.80 -19.25 -15.14
C SER A 190 2.24 -17.84 -15.29
N PHE A 191 2.29 -17.31 -16.52
CA PHE A 191 1.68 -16.02 -16.85
C PHE A 191 0.23 -16.18 -17.28
N ILE A 192 -0.64 -15.34 -16.72
CA ILE A 192 -2.04 -15.18 -17.13
C ILE A 192 -2.14 -13.84 -17.85
N LYS A 193 -2.59 -13.85 -19.12
CA LYS A 193 -2.69 -12.61 -19.95
C LYS A 193 -3.64 -11.57 -19.36
N LYS A 194 -4.74 -12.00 -18.72
CA LYS A 194 -5.76 -11.12 -18.16
C LYS A 194 -5.25 -10.40 -16.91
N ASN A 195 -5.37 -9.08 -16.89
CA ASN A 195 -5.09 -8.29 -15.70
C ASN A 195 -6.20 -8.47 -14.66
N ARG A 196 -5.87 -8.31 -13.40
CA ARG A 196 -6.88 -8.23 -12.33
C ARG A 196 -7.59 -6.87 -12.39
N THR A 197 -8.91 -6.86 -12.17
CA THR A 197 -9.69 -5.61 -12.10
C THR A 197 -9.16 -4.71 -11.00
N GLY A 198 -8.94 -3.43 -11.32
CA GLY A 198 -8.41 -2.44 -10.38
C GLY A 198 -6.94 -2.63 -10.02
N ASP A 199 -6.18 -3.44 -10.78
CA ASP A 199 -4.75 -3.57 -10.54
C ASP A 199 -3.95 -2.43 -11.17
N HIS A 200 -2.86 -2.01 -10.52
CA HIS A 200 -1.98 -0.93 -10.99
C HIS A 200 -0.74 -1.51 -11.69
N LYS A 201 -0.30 -0.90 -12.80
CA LYS A 201 1.02 -1.17 -13.38
C LYS A 201 2.15 -0.69 -12.48
N TRP A 202 1.92 0.44 -11.83
CA TRP A 202 2.88 1.05 -10.94
C TRP A 202 2.17 1.81 -9.84
N TYR A 203 2.53 1.54 -8.59
CA TYR A 203 2.14 2.33 -7.46
C TYR A 203 3.24 2.30 -6.40
N ILE A 204 3.80 3.46 -6.12
CA ILE A 204 4.76 3.68 -5.04
C ILE A 204 4.22 4.82 -4.19
N THR A 205 4.24 4.67 -2.89
CA THR A 205 3.72 5.64 -1.94
C THR A 205 4.72 6.76 -1.67
N ASN A 206 4.26 8.00 -1.64
CA ASN A 206 5.03 9.14 -1.17
C ASN A 206 4.68 9.47 0.29
N ASN A 207 5.58 9.16 1.20
CA ASN A 207 5.40 9.38 2.64
C ASN A 207 5.78 10.82 3.10
N LYS A 208 6.16 11.74 2.19
CA LYS A 208 6.73 13.06 2.56
C LYS A 208 5.82 13.87 3.47
N LYS A 209 4.50 13.88 3.21
CA LYS A 209 3.54 14.62 4.05
C LYS A 209 3.53 14.11 5.49
N PHE A 210 3.48 12.78 5.67
CA PHE A 210 3.49 12.20 7.01
C PHE A 210 4.81 12.46 7.73
N LYS A 211 5.95 12.27 7.07
CA LYS A 211 7.28 12.56 7.63
C LYS A 211 7.43 14.04 8.04
N ARG A 212 6.86 14.98 7.28
CA ARG A 212 6.85 16.41 7.63
C ARG A 212 6.05 16.68 8.90
N HIS A 213 4.89 16.03 9.08
CA HIS A 213 4.06 16.20 10.27
C HIS A 213 4.60 15.44 11.49
N TYR A 214 5.29 14.31 11.25
CA TYR A 214 5.83 13.40 12.27
C TYR A 214 7.29 13.05 11.95
N PRO A 215 8.23 13.98 12.15
CA PRO A 215 9.62 13.83 11.70
C PRO A 215 10.39 12.72 12.42
N LYS A 216 9.93 12.29 13.60
CA LYS A 216 10.51 11.16 14.34
C LYS A 216 10.13 9.80 13.74
N TRP A 217 9.07 9.73 12.92
CA TRP A 217 8.66 8.48 12.29
C TRP A 217 9.59 8.11 11.13
N LYS A 218 10.05 6.88 11.13
CA LYS A 218 10.93 6.31 10.08
C LYS A 218 10.50 4.89 9.75
N ILE A 219 10.70 4.48 8.50
CA ILE A 219 10.61 3.08 8.08
C ILE A 219 11.87 2.37 8.60
N LYS A 220 11.69 1.32 9.40
CA LYS A 220 12.77 0.54 10.03
C LYS A 220 13.00 -0.80 9.33
N TYR A 221 12.03 -1.27 8.55
CA TYR A 221 12.05 -2.56 7.89
C TYR A 221 12.23 -2.37 6.38
N SER A 222 13.45 -2.67 5.90
CA SER A 222 13.71 -2.75 4.45
C SER A 222 13.01 -3.97 3.85
N LEU A 223 12.80 -3.97 2.52
CA LEU A 223 12.23 -5.10 1.80
C LEU A 223 13.01 -6.41 2.07
N LYS A 224 14.33 -6.32 2.12
CA LYS A 224 15.22 -7.45 2.47
C LYS A 224 14.91 -7.99 3.86
N LYS A 225 14.82 -7.12 4.87
CA LYS A 225 14.50 -7.51 6.25
C LYS A 225 13.10 -8.12 6.37
N ILE A 226 12.12 -7.60 5.63
CA ILE A 226 10.76 -8.17 5.56
C ILE A 226 10.81 -9.62 5.07
N ILE A 227 11.56 -9.89 3.98
CA ILE A 227 11.70 -11.25 3.42
C ILE A 227 12.46 -12.17 4.39
N GLU A 228 13.48 -11.65 5.08
CA GLU A 228 14.22 -12.41 6.10
C GLU A 228 13.34 -12.82 7.29
N GLU A 229 12.44 -11.94 7.75
CA GLU A 229 11.51 -12.27 8.83
C GLU A 229 10.44 -13.29 8.40
N MET A 230 9.96 -13.23 7.17
CA MET A 230 9.06 -14.26 6.61
C MET A 230 9.70 -15.64 6.62
N ASP A 231 11.01 -15.73 6.39
CA ASP A 231 11.73 -17.02 6.37
C ASP A 231 11.88 -17.66 7.74
N ARG A 232 11.94 -16.87 8.80
CA ARG A 232 12.07 -17.37 10.17
C ARG A 232 10.76 -17.98 10.71
N ASN A 233 9.62 -17.54 10.21
CA ASN A 233 8.31 -17.86 10.76
C ASN A 233 7.51 -18.85 9.89
N HIS A 234 8.08 -19.28 8.78
CA HIS A 234 7.56 -20.30 7.88
C HIS A 234 8.58 -21.44 7.69
#